data_afa541289e64d3783ae4c1309058d493
#
_entry.id   afa541289e64d3783ae4c1309058d493
#
_cell.length_a   1.000
_cell.length_b   1.000
_cell.length_c   1.000
_cell.angle_alpha   90.00
_cell.angle_beta   90.00
_cell.angle_gamma   90.00
#
_symmetry.space_group_name_H-M   'P 1'
#
loop_
_entity.id
_entity.type
_entity.pdbx_description
1 polymer ?
#
loop_
_entity_poly.entity_id
_entity_poly.type
_entity_poly.pdbx_seq_one_letter_code
_entity_poly.pdbx_strand_id
1 'polypeptide(L)'
;SIMMSTAEPVVNNENDAYYPVIQQGAGMVNAAAATSADSYIKMRADATASWADGKVKAELGDDPARTGSYDFSFTVNNLDGRTHAYALSAELFTQALLDYEGQSYMDTLTTPLSAAVTWTVNGRATDSLSRDYDYNNDGRVDLEDGQLLLDVASKKPGAKLLNAKAIADLNGDGAVTAYDAHLFLNLLQEATILVPANGKAEVVCHIRLLDRSALNASYLTGAYVEGYVRVQGLATDEGAAGTSHSIPVLGYYGSWSEPSMYDVGSLIDSIYGTETRAPYLGTTNSYGYTVSNFLNILYAGETESSAMVGNPVDFDDEYLSVRNAFNNQGGNSISTLVFSLIRNAGNSRLQIVDSNTKTAY
;
A
#
# COMPACT_ATOMS: atom_id res chain seq x y z
N SER A 1 -13.19 14.06 -10.75
CA SER A 1 -13.48 12.79 -10.02
C SER A 1 -14.00 11.70 -10.95
N ILE A 2 -14.98 11.97 -11.83
CA ILE A 2 -15.52 10.95 -12.76
C ILE A 2 -14.42 10.31 -13.59
N MET A 3 -13.54 11.08 -14.22
CA MET A 3 -12.41 10.55 -15.01
C MET A 3 -11.49 9.61 -14.21
N MET A 4 -11.32 9.86 -12.91
CA MET A 4 -10.52 8.98 -12.07
C MET A 4 -11.27 7.68 -11.73
N SER A 5 -12.57 7.78 -11.40
CA SER A 5 -13.34 6.60 -11.00
C SER A 5 -13.74 5.69 -12.15
N THR A 6 -13.73 6.21 -13.38
CA THR A 6 -14.01 5.42 -14.60
C THR A 6 -12.72 4.99 -15.33
N ALA A 7 -11.57 5.31 -14.78
CA ALA A 7 -10.29 4.84 -15.32
C ALA A 7 -10.13 3.33 -15.13
N GLU A 8 -9.38 2.72 -16.01
CA GLU A 8 -9.12 1.29 -16.03
C GLU A 8 -7.70 1.00 -15.58
N PRO A 9 -7.53 0.31 -14.43
CA PRO A 9 -6.21 -0.10 -13.99
C PRO A 9 -5.53 -1.01 -15.01
N VAL A 10 -4.24 -0.77 -15.23
CA VAL A 10 -3.42 -1.48 -16.21
C VAL A 10 -2.76 -2.68 -15.56
N VAL A 11 -2.85 -3.82 -16.23
CA VAL A 11 -2.23 -5.07 -15.84
C VAL A 11 -0.86 -5.18 -16.53
N ASN A 12 0.12 -5.69 -15.79
CA ASN A 12 1.42 -6.03 -16.34
C ASN A 12 1.33 -7.39 -17.06
N ASN A 13 1.75 -7.41 -18.32
CA ASN A 13 1.71 -8.62 -19.16
C ASN A 13 2.71 -9.70 -18.74
N GLU A 14 3.66 -9.39 -17.85
CA GLU A 14 4.67 -10.35 -17.41
C GLU A 14 4.16 -11.32 -16.34
N ASN A 15 3.25 -10.85 -15.48
CA ASN A 15 2.74 -11.63 -14.35
C ASN A 15 1.22 -11.56 -14.15
N ASP A 16 0.49 -10.96 -15.09
CA ASP A 16 -0.96 -10.75 -15.04
C ASP A 16 -1.45 -10.01 -13.77
N ALA A 17 -0.55 -9.30 -13.09
CA ALA A 17 -0.85 -8.47 -11.92
C ALA A 17 -0.94 -6.99 -12.31
N TYR A 18 -1.61 -6.19 -11.50
CA TYR A 18 -1.64 -4.75 -11.71
C TYR A 18 -0.27 -4.11 -11.51
N TYR A 19 0.03 -3.07 -12.27
CA TYR A 19 1.10 -2.17 -11.88
C TYR A 19 0.78 -1.54 -10.52
N PRO A 20 1.79 -1.22 -9.70
CA PRO A 20 1.58 -0.58 -8.40
C PRO A 20 0.72 0.69 -8.51
N VAL A 21 -0.22 0.88 -7.57
CA VAL A 21 -1.06 2.09 -7.52
C VAL A 21 -0.21 3.35 -7.40
N ILE A 22 0.91 3.28 -6.69
CA ILE A 22 1.86 4.38 -6.57
C ILE A 22 2.44 4.82 -7.93
N GLN A 23 2.47 3.93 -8.93
CA GLN A 23 2.96 4.24 -10.28
C GLN A 23 1.85 4.67 -11.21
N GLN A 24 0.73 3.95 -11.24
CA GLN A 24 -0.34 4.18 -12.22
C GLN A 24 -1.52 4.99 -11.69
N GLY A 25 -1.66 5.16 -10.36
CA GLY A 25 -2.83 5.81 -9.77
C GLY A 25 -4.12 5.07 -10.09
N ALA A 26 -5.07 5.76 -10.70
CA ALA A 26 -6.36 5.18 -11.12
C ALA A 26 -6.28 4.32 -12.40
N GLY A 27 -5.17 4.38 -13.12
CA GLY A 27 -4.99 3.68 -14.40
C GLY A 27 -5.23 4.56 -15.62
N MET A 28 -5.57 3.91 -16.73
CA MET A 28 -5.79 4.56 -18.03
C MET A 28 -7.17 5.23 -18.10
N VAL A 29 -7.21 6.45 -18.58
CA VAL A 29 -8.46 7.23 -18.71
C VAL A 29 -9.37 6.59 -19.75
N ASN A 30 -10.62 6.30 -19.37
CA ASN A 30 -11.69 5.92 -20.26
C ASN A 30 -12.62 7.13 -20.51
N ALA A 31 -12.35 7.87 -21.58
CA ALA A 31 -13.10 9.08 -21.91
C ALA A 31 -14.58 8.79 -22.25
N ALA A 32 -14.87 7.65 -22.87
CA ALA A 32 -16.23 7.25 -23.19
C ALA A 32 -17.05 6.99 -21.92
N ALA A 33 -16.52 6.20 -21.00
CA ALA A 33 -17.18 5.94 -19.71
C ALA A 33 -17.32 7.22 -18.88
N ALA A 34 -16.32 8.10 -18.90
CA ALA A 34 -16.37 9.35 -18.14
C ALA A 34 -17.43 10.33 -18.66
N THR A 35 -17.64 10.40 -19.97
CA THR A 35 -18.60 11.34 -20.59
C THR A 35 -20.04 10.82 -20.58
N SER A 36 -20.23 9.52 -20.51
CA SER A 36 -21.57 8.88 -20.44
C SER A 36 -21.97 8.46 -19.03
N ALA A 37 -21.19 8.85 -18.01
CA ALA A 37 -21.42 8.43 -16.65
C ALA A 37 -22.79 8.91 -16.12
N ASP A 38 -23.60 7.96 -15.64
CA ASP A 38 -24.89 8.16 -14.96
C ASP A 38 -24.76 8.17 -13.44
N SER A 39 -23.54 8.01 -12.95
CA SER A 39 -23.21 8.01 -11.53
C SER A 39 -21.80 8.52 -11.29
N TYR A 40 -21.45 8.83 -10.03
CA TYR A 40 -20.09 9.22 -9.66
C TYR A 40 -19.78 8.85 -8.23
N ILE A 41 -18.49 8.70 -7.97
CA ILE A 41 -17.97 8.45 -6.60
C ILE A 41 -17.53 9.77 -5.98
N LYS A 42 -17.87 9.97 -4.70
CA LYS A 42 -17.34 11.04 -3.88
C LYS A 42 -16.70 10.42 -2.63
N MET A 43 -15.40 10.62 -2.48
CA MET A 43 -14.70 10.21 -1.26
C MET A 43 -15.13 11.10 -0.10
N ARG A 44 -15.28 10.51 1.09
CA ARG A 44 -15.43 11.28 2.31
C ARG A 44 -14.04 11.74 2.72
N ALA A 45 -13.81 13.05 2.65
CA ALA A 45 -12.58 13.61 3.15
C ALA A 45 -12.47 13.35 4.66
N ASP A 46 -11.36 12.80 5.11
CA ASP A 46 -11.00 12.90 6.51
C ASP A 46 -10.82 14.38 6.84
N ALA A 47 -11.23 14.80 8.03
CA ALA A 47 -11.22 16.21 8.47
C ALA A 47 -9.82 16.86 8.40
N THR A 48 -8.77 16.04 8.23
CA THR A 48 -7.37 16.47 8.13
C THR A 48 -6.84 16.59 6.70
N ALA A 49 -7.56 16.09 5.68
CA ALA A 49 -7.09 16.05 4.30
C ALA A 49 -7.76 17.12 3.42
N SER A 50 -7.37 18.38 3.59
CA SER A 50 -7.93 19.52 2.83
C SER A 50 -7.72 19.47 1.30
N TRP A 51 -6.90 18.53 0.79
CA TRP A 51 -6.56 18.36 -0.63
C TRP A 51 -7.28 17.17 -1.29
N ALA A 52 -8.08 16.42 -0.53
CA ALA A 52 -8.79 15.24 -1.04
C ALA A 52 -10.10 15.58 -1.76
N ASP A 53 -10.56 16.84 -1.71
CA ASP A 53 -11.81 17.24 -2.35
C ASP A 53 -11.78 17.03 -3.87
N GLY A 54 -12.68 16.17 -4.34
CA GLY A 54 -12.87 15.86 -5.75
C GLY A 54 -11.94 14.80 -6.34
N LYS A 55 -11.01 14.24 -5.57
CA LYS A 55 -10.17 13.12 -5.99
C LYS A 55 -10.80 11.80 -5.54
N VAL A 56 -10.83 10.81 -6.45
CA VAL A 56 -11.32 9.48 -6.14
C VAL A 56 -10.12 8.58 -5.88
N LYS A 57 -9.67 8.55 -4.63
CA LYS A 57 -8.58 7.70 -4.13
C LYS A 57 -8.76 7.49 -2.63
N ALA A 58 -8.42 6.31 -2.15
CA ALA A 58 -8.37 5.97 -0.74
C ALA A 58 -6.92 6.04 -0.25
N GLU A 59 -6.55 7.12 0.44
CA GLU A 59 -5.26 7.25 1.09
C GLU A 59 -5.41 6.80 2.55
N LEU A 60 -4.92 5.59 2.84
CA LEU A 60 -5.09 4.94 4.15
C LEU A 60 -4.05 5.42 5.17
N GLY A 61 -3.01 6.13 4.70
CA GLY A 61 -1.88 6.50 5.55
C GLY A 61 -0.97 5.32 5.89
N ASP A 62 -0.18 5.49 6.95
CA ASP A 62 0.66 4.43 7.49
C ASP A 62 0.05 3.82 8.76
N ASP A 63 0.46 2.60 9.06
CA ASP A 63 0.05 1.81 10.23
C ASP A 63 1.28 1.44 11.08
N PRO A 64 1.83 2.39 11.85
CA PRO A 64 3.05 2.15 12.63
C PRO A 64 2.93 1.02 13.66
N ALA A 65 1.71 0.78 14.14
CA ALA A 65 1.42 -0.29 15.09
C ALA A 65 1.23 -1.66 14.42
N ARG A 66 1.26 -1.69 13.07
CA ARG A 66 1.07 -2.91 12.27
C ARG A 66 -0.21 -3.67 12.65
N THR A 67 -1.29 -2.93 12.82
CA THR A 67 -2.61 -3.49 13.15
C THR A 67 -3.20 -4.27 11.96
N GLY A 68 -2.84 -3.89 10.75
CA GLY A 68 -3.38 -4.43 9.51
C GLY A 68 -4.84 -4.08 9.29
N SER A 69 -5.30 -3.00 9.91
CA SER A 69 -6.71 -2.57 9.89
C SER A 69 -6.85 -1.21 9.26
N TYR A 70 -7.64 -1.10 8.20
CA TYR A 70 -7.86 0.15 7.49
C TYR A 70 -9.33 0.33 7.16
N ASP A 71 -9.81 1.55 7.32
CA ASP A 71 -11.19 1.92 6.99
C ASP A 71 -11.19 3.20 6.15
N PHE A 72 -12.06 3.26 5.15
CA PHE A 72 -12.33 4.48 4.42
C PHE A 72 -13.77 4.54 3.94
N SER A 73 -14.26 5.74 3.64
CA SER A 73 -15.65 5.96 3.29
C SER A 73 -15.79 6.70 1.97
N PHE A 74 -16.82 6.33 1.22
CA PHE A 74 -17.20 7.00 0.00
C PHE A 74 -18.72 6.99 -0.20
N THR A 75 -19.21 7.77 -1.15
CA THR A 75 -20.61 7.71 -1.58
C THR A 75 -20.66 7.36 -3.06
N VAL A 76 -21.60 6.49 -3.41
CA VAL A 76 -22.03 6.28 -4.79
C VAL A 76 -23.24 7.18 -5.02
N ASN A 77 -23.14 8.11 -5.96
CA ASN A 77 -24.18 9.08 -6.26
C ASN A 77 -24.77 8.77 -7.62
N ASN A 78 -26.05 8.52 -7.67
CA ASN A 78 -26.82 8.20 -8.88
C ASN A 78 -27.40 9.49 -9.49
N LEU A 79 -27.11 9.74 -10.75
CA LEU A 79 -27.60 10.88 -11.54
C LEU A 79 -28.81 10.51 -12.40
N ASP A 80 -29.12 9.22 -12.50
CA ASP A 80 -30.22 8.70 -13.32
C ASP A 80 -31.52 8.72 -12.54
N GLY A 81 -32.64 8.75 -13.27
CA GLY A 81 -33.99 8.63 -12.75
C GLY A 81 -34.42 7.22 -12.37
N ARG A 82 -33.53 6.21 -12.46
CA ARG A 82 -33.75 4.82 -12.10
C ARG A 82 -32.89 4.42 -10.92
N THR A 83 -33.33 3.41 -10.18
CA THR A 83 -32.49 2.77 -9.16
C THR A 83 -31.38 1.96 -9.85
N HIS A 84 -30.15 2.13 -9.42
CA HIS A 84 -29.01 1.35 -9.88
C HIS A 84 -28.56 0.35 -8.83
N ALA A 85 -28.16 -0.83 -9.28
CA ALA A 85 -27.52 -1.85 -8.45
C ALA A 85 -26.01 -1.89 -8.75
N TYR A 86 -25.19 -2.06 -7.72
CA TYR A 86 -23.74 -2.22 -7.85
C TYR A 86 -23.26 -3.38 -6.98
N ALA A 87 -22.32 -4.16 -7.52
CA ALA A 87 -21.51 -5.06 -6.74
C ALA A 87 -20.26 -4.34 -6.24
N LEU A 88 -19.95 -4.49 -4.96
CA LEU A 88 -18.73 -4.03 -4.34
C LEU A 88 -17.75 -5.18 -4.23
N SER A 89 -16.51 -4.95 -4.62
CA SER A 89 -15.40 -5.89 -4.41
C SER A 89 -14.09 -5.13 -4.23
N ALA A 90 -13.05 -5.81 -3.76
CA ALA A 90 -11.73 -5.24 -3.63
C ALA A 90 -10.65 -6.25 -4.04
N GLU A 91 -9.68 -5.77 -4.77
CA GLU A 91 -8.48 -6.50 -5.13
C GLU A 91 -7.29 -5.80 -4.48
N LEU A 92 -6.63 -6.47 -3.53
CA LEU A 92 -5.52 -5.91 -2.78
C LEU A 92 -4.22 -6.64 -3.11
N PHE A 93 -3.15 -5.88 -3.17
CA PHE A 93 -1.82 -6.39 -3.49
C PHE A 93 -0.74 -5.55 -2.78
N THR A 94 0.46 -6.07 -2.78
CA THR A 94 1.67 -5.41 -2.30
C THR A 94 2.79 -5.58 -3.32
N GLN A 95 3.93 -4.97 -3.08
CA GLN A 95 5.11 -5.17 -3.92
C GLN A 95 5.61 -6.60 -3.79
N ALA A 96 5.94 -7.22 -4.91
CA ALA A 96 6.60 -8.51 -4.93
C ALA A 96 8.02 -8.39 -4.37
N LEU A 97 8.55 -9.50 -3.87
CA LEU A 97 9.94 -9.61 -3.45
C LEU A 97 10.70 -10.48 -4.46
N LEU A 98 11.81 -9.96 -4.92
CA LEU A 98 12.77 -10.68 -5.74
C LEU A 98 13.91 -11.16 -4.85
N ASP A 99 14.23 -12.44 -4.89
CA ASP A 99 15.44 -12.98 -4.28
C ASP A 99 16.58 -12.90 -5.30
N TYR A 100 17.63 -12.19 -4.94
CA TYR A 100 18.86 -12.14 -5.74
C TYR A 100 20.05 -12.35 -4.81
N GLU A 101 20.83 -13.38 -5.09
CA GLU A 101 22.02 -13.78 -4.30
C GLU A 101 21.73 -13.98 -2.80
N GLY A 102 20.54 -14.47 -2.44
CA GLY A 102 20.11 -14.71 -1.06
C GLY A 102 19.68 -13.45 -0.30
N GLN A 103 19.47 -12.34 -1.01
CA GLN A 103 18.91 -11.12 -0.46
C GLN A 103 17.57 -10.81 -1.13
N SER A 104 16.60 -10.39 -0.34
CA SER A 104 15.27 -10.01 -0.83
C SER A 104 15.21 -8.53 -1.16
N TYR A 105 14.85 -8.22 -2.38
CA TYR A 105 14.64 -6.86 -2.89
C TYR A 105 13.17 -6.63 -3.20
N MET A 106 12.68 -5.42 -3.00
CA MET A 106 11.36 -5.04 -3.50
C MET A 106 11.40 -4.93 -5.02
N ASP A 107 10.52 -5.66 -5.68
CA ASP A 107 10.35 -5.60 -7.13
C ASP A 107 9.41 -4.45 -7.53
N THR A 108 9.42 -4.09 -8.80
CA THR A 108 8.42 -3.23 -9.42
C THR A 108 7.09 -3.95 -9.70
N LEU A 109 7.10 -5.27 -9.63
CA LEU A 109 5.91 -6.11 -9.76
C LEU A 109 5.11 -6.17 -8.46
N THR A 110 3.86 -6.55 -8.57
CA THR A 110 2.96 -6.74 -7.43
C THR A 110 2.62 -8.19 -7.19
N THR A 111 2.25 -8.51 -5.97
CA THR A 111 1.75 -9.83 -5.57
C THR A 111 0.46 -9.67 -4.76
N PRO A 112 -0.51 -10.59 -4.84
CA PRO A 112 -1.74 -10.52 -4.07
C PRO A 112 -1.48 -10.41 -2.57
N LEU A 113 -2.27 -9.57 -1.90
CA LEU A 113 -2.24 -9.36 -0.46
C LEU A 113 -3.44 -10.04 0.18
N SER A 114 -3.19 -10.99 1.09
CA SER A 114 -4.25 -11.67 1.82
C SER A 114 -4.96 -10.71 2.78
N ALA A 115 -6.20 -10.38 2.48
CA ALA A 115 -7.02 -9.49 3.29
C ALA A 115 -8.49 -9.92 3.27
N ALA A 116 -9.19 -9.66 4.36
CA ALA A 116 -10.63 -9.66 4.38
C ALA A 116 -11.15 -8.24 4.15
N VAL A 117 -12.15 -8.10 3.31
CA VAL A 117 -12.82 -6.84 3.05
C VAL A 117 -14.30 -6.99 3.38
N THR A 118 -14.79 -6.10 4.22
CA THR A 118 -16.21 -6.05 4.57
C THR A 118 -16.75 -4.63 4.37
N TRP A 119 -18.06 -4.50 4.33
CA TRP A 119 -18.72 -3.28 3.94
C TRP A 119 -19.77 -2.86 4.96
N THR A 120 -19.90 -1.55 5.17
CA THR A 120 -21.04 -0.94 5.84
C THR A 120 -21.72 -0.01 4.85
N VAL A 121 -23.01 -0.19 4.62
CA VAL A 121 -23.81 0.62 3.68
C VAL A 121 -24.91 1.34 4.44
N ASN A 122 -24.96 2.67 4.30
CA ASN A 122 -25.93 3.53 5.00
C ASN A 122 -25.99 3.27 6.52
N GLY A 123 -24.81 3.02 7.12
CA GLY A 123 -24.66 2.76 8.56
C GLY A 123 -25.03 1.35 9.01
N ARG A 124 -25.29 0.43 8.08
CA ARG A 124 -25.55 -0.97 8.39
C ARG A 124 -24.48 -1.83 7.76
N ALA A 125 -23.94 -2.80 8.50
CA ALA A 125 -23.13 -3.85 7.92
C ALA A 125 -23.94 -4.54 6.83
N THR A 126 -23.32 -4.79 5.67
CA THR A 126 -23.98 -5.56 4.62
C THR A 126 -23.94 -7.02 5.03
N ASP A 127 -24.99 -7.47 5.68
CA ASP A 127 -25.35 -8.89 5.70
C ASP A 127 -25.77 -9.26 4.26
N SER A 128 -24.85 -9.15 3.32
CA SER A 128 -25.13 -9.50 1.90
C SER A 128 -25.30 -11.00 1.73
N LEU A 129 -24.86 -11.76 2.72
CA LEU A 129 -25.05 -13.19 2.78
C LEU A 129 -26.25 -13.49 3.67
N SER A 130 -27.15 -14.35 3.15
CA SER A 130 -28.29 -14.83 3.92
C SER A 130 -27.79 -15.58 5.16
N ARG A 131 -28.65 -15.74 6.17
CA ARG A 131 -28.37 -16.56 7.36
C ARG A 131 -27.96 -18.02 7.02
N ASP A 132 -28.09 -18.41 5.78
CA ASP A 132 -27.66 -19.71 5.28
C ASP A 132 -26.13 -19.88 5.32
N TYR A 133 -25.40 -18.82 5.57
CA TYR A 133 -23.94 -18.81 5.70
C TYR A 133 -23.45 -18.48 7.12
N ASP A 134 -24.35 -18.27 8.07
CA ASP A 134 -24.05 -18.11 9.49
C ASP A 134 -23.74 -19.50 10.09
N TYR A 135 -22.49 -19.91 10.00
CA TYR A 135 -22.08 -21.28 10.39
C TYR A 135 -21.96 -21.45 11.89
N ASN A 136 -21.63 -20.39 12.62
CA ASN A 136 -21.50 -20.39 14.08
C ASN A 136 -22.83 -20.07 14.80
N ASN A 137 -23.86 -19.67 14.04
CA ASN A 137 -25.21 -19.36 14.49
C ASN A 137 -25.24 -18.23 15.56
N ASP A 138 -24.38 -17.23 15.40
CA ASP A 138 -24.36 -16.06 16.28
C ASP A 138 -25.23 -14.89 15.77
N GLY A 139 -25.84 -15.05 14.59
CA GLY A 139 -26.70 -14.08 13.92
C GLY A 139 -25.97 -13.10 13.03
N ARG A 140 -24.69 -13.33 12.77
CA ARG A 140 -23.84 -12.57 11.83
C ARG A 140 -23.29 -13.52 10.76
N VAL A 141 -22.82 -12.95 9.67
CA VAL A 141 -22.07 -13.69 8.66
C VAL A 141 -20.77 -12.93 8.45
N ASP A 142 -19.69 -13.45 9.03
CA ASP A 142 -18.41 -12.75 9.06
C ASP A 142 -17.20 -13.71 9.00
N LEU A 143 -16.02 -13.22 9.33
CA LEU A 143 -14.78 -13.99 9.30
C LEU A 143 -14.76 -15.18 10.27
N GLU A 144 -15.52 -15.13 11.37
CA GLU A 144 -15.58 -16.23 12.33
C GLU A 144 -16.27 -17.45 11.70
N ASP A 145 -17.25 -17.21 10.81
CA ASP A 145 -17.87 -18.25 10.00
C ASP A 145 -16.88 -18.86 9.01
N GLY A 146 -16.09 -18.02 8.33
CA GLY A 146 -15.05 -18.49 7.42
C GLY A 146 -13.99 -19.35 8.13
N GLN A 147 -13.59 -18.94 9.34
CA GLN A 147 -12.66 -19.70 10.15
C GLN A 147 -13.28 -21.03 10.59
N LEU A 148 -14.55 -21.03 11.01
CA LEU A 148 -15.25 -22.26 11.40
C LEU A 148 -15.39 -23.22 10.21
N LEU A 149 -15.72 -22.70 9.03
CA LEU A 149 -15.82 -23.52 7.81
C LEU A 149 -14.45 -24.14 7.46
N LEU A 150 -13.38 -23.38 7.57
CA LEU A 150 -12.01 -23.88 7.36
C LEU A 150 -11.62 -24.94 8.42
N ASP A 151 -11.97 -24.71 9.68
CA ASP A 151 -11.71 -25.66 10.77
C ASP A 151 -12.45 -26.99 10.54
N VAL A 152 -13.70 -26.94 10.06
CA VAL A 152 -14.49 -28.11 9.68
C VAL A 152 -13.87 -28.81 8.47
N ALA A 153 -13.52 -28.09 7.43
CA ALA A 153 -12.86 -28.61 6.24
C ALA A 153 -11.53 -29.31 6.55
N SER A 154 -10.78 -28.74 7.49
CA SER A 154 -9.49 -29.30 7.97
C SER A 154 -9.66 -30.44 8.98
N LYS A 155 -10.90 -30.83 9.30
CA LYS A 155 -11.23 -31.86 10.30
C LYS A 155 -10.60 -31.60 11.68
N LYS A 156 -10.54 -30.35 12.08
CA LYS A 156 -10.02 -29.94 13.39
C LYS A 156 -10.87 -30.56 14.51
N PRO A 157 -10.25 -31.14 15.54
CA PRO A 157 -11.00 -31.75 16.63
C PRO A 157 -11.97 -30.77 17.30
N GLY A 158 -13.26 -31.15 17.37
CA GLY A 158 -14.33 -30.33 17.95
C GLY A 158 -14.96 -29.29 17.01
N ALA A 159 -14.42 -29.06 15.82
CA ALA A 159 -15.05 -28.18 14.84
C ALA A 159 -16.29 -28.84 14.24
N LYS A 160 -17.41 -28.10 14.27
CA LYS A 160 -18.66 -28.50 13.64
C LYS A 160 -19.48 -27.25 13.31
N LEU A 161 -20.23 -27.30 12.24
CA LEU A 161 -21.20 -26.26 11.93
C LEU A 161 -22.31 -26.27 12.98
N LEU A 162 -22.61 -25.11 13.54
CA LEU A 162 -23.67 -24.95 14.55
C LEU A 162 -25.02 -24.68 13.88
N ASN A 163 -25.05 -24.17 12.67
CA ASN A 163 -26.23 -24.00 11.84
C ASN A 163 -26.36 -25.19 10.89
N ALA A 164 -27.24 -26.11 11.21
CA ALA A 164 -27.46 -27.32 10.41
C ALA A 164 -28.12 -27.08 9.03
N LYS A 165 -28.61 -25.85 8.78
CA LYS A 165 -29.20 -25.44 7.50
C LYS A 165 -28.22 -24.67 6.62
N ALA A 166 -27.03 -24.38 7.14
CA ALA A 166 -26.05 -23.61 6.41
C ALA A 166 -25.53 -24.33 5.17
N ILE A 167 -25.36 -23.58 4.10
CA ILE A 167 -24.80 -24.06 2.84
C ILE A 167 -23.27 -24.02 2.96
N ALA A 168 -22.65 -25.17 3.22
CA ALA A 168 -21.20 -25.24 3.43
C ALA A 168 -20.42 -25.77 2.23
N ASP A 169 -21.06 -26.57 1.38
CA ASP A 169 -20.51 -26.99 0.08
C ASP A 169 -20.89 -25.93 -0.96
N LEU A 170 -20.01 -24.99 -1.18
CA LEU A 170 -20.29 -23.83 -2.01
C LEU A 170 -20.02 -24.06 -3.50
N ASN A 171 -19.22 -25.07 -3.82
CA ASN A 171 -18.94 -25.44 -5.20
C ASN A 171 -19.85 -26.61 -5.67
N GLY A 172 -20.63 -27.24 -4.76
CA GLY A 172 -21.57 -28.32 -5.07
C GLY A 172 -20.91 -29.66 -5.42
N ASP A 173 -19.67 -29.89 -4.99
CA ASP A 173 -18.93 -31.12 -5.29
C ASP A 173 -19.24 -32.29 -4.32
N GLY A 174 -20.03 -32.03 -3.29
CA GLY A 174 -20.46 -33.00 -2.29
C GLY A 174 -19.51 -33.10 -1.08
N ALA A 175 -18.52 -32.24 -0.97
CA ALA A 175 -17.56 -32.21 0.15
C ALA A 175 -17.31 -30.79 0.64
N VAL A 176 -17.18 -30.63 1.94
CA VAL A 176 -16.74 -29.36 2.52
C VAL A 176 -15.22 -29.36 2.63
N THR A 177 -14.57 -28.51 1.87
CA THR A 177 -13.11 -28.43 1.72
C THR A 177 -12.58 -27.03 2.02
N ALA A 178 -11.25 -26.85 2.05
CA ALA A 178 -10.64 -25.53 2.16
C ALA A 178 -11.01 -24.61 0.98
N TYR A 179 -11.39 -25.18 -0.15
CA TYR A 179 -11.85 -24.40 -1.30
C TYR A 179 -13.21 -23.74 -1.04
N ASP A 180 -14.12 -24.40 -0.32
CA ASP A 180 -15.39 -23.78 0.09
C ASP A 180 -15.17 -22.63 1.05
N ALA A 181 -14.23 -22.77 1.99
CA ALA A 181 -13.84 -21.67 2.87
C ALA A 181 -13.26 -20.49 2.07
N HIS A 182 -12.49 -20.76 1.03
CA HIS A 182 -12.00 -19.74 0.12
C HIS A 182 -13.13 -19.05 -0.66
N LEU A 183 -14.06 -19.83 -1.21
CA LEU A 183 -15.26 -19.30 -1.89
C LEU A 183 -16.10 -18.45 -0.93
N PHE A 184 -16.27 -18.89 0.31
CA PHE A 184 -16.98 -18.12 1.32
C PHE A 184 -16.30 -16.78 1.62
N LEU A 185 -14.97 -16.77 1.76
CA LEU A 185 -14.22 -15.51 1.95
C LEU A 185 -14.38 -14.55 0.76
N ASN A 186 -14.44 -15.08 -0.46
CA ASN A 186 -14.73 -14.27 -1.64
C ASN A 186 -16.16 -13.70 -1.59
N LEU A 187 -17.15 -14.50 -1.18
CA LEU A 187 -18.53 -14.02 -0.99
C LEU A 187 -18.62 -12.92 0.08
N LEU A 188 -17.84 -13.01 1.16
CA LEU A 188 -17.78 -11.95 2.17
C LEU A 188 -17.19 -10.65 1.64
N GLN A 189 -16.30 -10.71 0.65
CA GLN A 189 -15.67 -9.54 0.06
C GLN A 189 -16.57 -8.82 -0.94
N GLU A 190 -17.62 -9.49 -1.43
CA GLU A 190 -18.56 -8.94 -2.39
C GLU A 190 -19.85 -8.53 -1.68
N ALA A 191 -20.31 -7.33 -1.97
CA ALA A 191 -21.60 -6.83 -1.48
C ALA A 191 -22.38 -6.21 -2.62
N THR A 192 -23.67 -6.41 -2.67
CA THR A 192 -24.58 -5.73 -3.60
C THR A 192 -25.29 -4.59 -2.90
N ILE A 193 -25.23 -3.40 -3.50
CA ILE A 193 -25.90 -2.20 -2.99
C ILE A 193 -26.91 -1.67 -4.01
N LEU A 194 -27.98 -1.09 -3.51
CA LEU A 194 -28.96 -0.36 -4.31
C LEU A 194 -28.81 1.14 -4.06
N VAL A 195 -28.69 1.91 -5.14
CA VAL A 195 -28.60 3.37 -5.10
C VAL A 195 -29.87 3.95 -5.72
N PRO A 196 -30.74 4.59 -4.93
CA PRO A 196 -32.03 5.11 -5.41
C PRO A 196 -31.86 6.10 -6.58
N ALA A 197 -32.91 6.25 -7.36
CA ALA A 197 -33.01 7.26 -8.43
C ALA A 197 -32.66 8.66 -7.89
N ASN A 198 -31.73 9.36 -8.54
CA ASN A 198 -31.23 10.68 -8.11
C ASN A 198 -30.78 10.74 -6.64
N GLY A 199 -30.41 9.59 -6.07
CA GLY A 199 -30.02 9.42 -4.68
C GLY A 199 -28.57 9.03 -4.52
N LYS A 200 -28.22 8.61 -3.32
CA LYS A 200 -26.87 8.13 -2.97
C LYS A 200 -26.91 6.96 -2.02
N ALA A 201 -25.84 6.18 -2.00
CA ALA A 201 -25.51 5.23 -0.95
C ALA A 201 -24.18 5.61 -0.30
N GLU A 202 -24.12 5.58 1.03
CA GLU A 202 -22.90 5.79 1.81
C GLU A 202 -22.26 4.43 2.09
N VAL A 203 -20.99 4.29 1.75
CA VAL A 203 -20.25 3.03 1.88
C VAL A 203 -19.01 3.26 2.72
N VAL A 204 -18.78 2.38 3.69
CA VAL A 204 -17.51 2.24 4.41
C VAL A 204 -16.90 0.91 4.00
N CYS A 205 -15.68 0.96 3.55
CA CYS A 205 -14.85 -0.21 3.26
C CYS A 205 -13.98 -0.49 4.49
N HIS A 206 -14.02 -1.73 4.98
CA HIS A 206 -13.21 -2.21 6.08
C HIS A 206 -12.23 -3.26 5.56
N ILE A 207 -10.94 -2.98 5.65
CA ILE A 207 -9.86 -3.88 5.21
C ILE A 207 -9.17 -4.44 6.45
N ARG A 208 -8.97 -5.75 6.49
CA ARG A 208 -8.23 -6.45 7.56
C ARG A 208 -7.23 -7.41 6.93
N LEU A 209 -5.93 -7.15 7.13
CA LEU A 209 -4.88 -8.04 6.66
C LEU A 209 -4.88 -9.34 7.47
N LEU A 210 -4.85 -10.48 6.76
CA LEU A 210 -5.00 -11.79 7.38
C LEU A 210 -3.67 -12.38 7.86
N ASP A 211 -2.64 -12.41 7.03
CA ASP A 211 -1.36 -13.03 7.37
C ASP A 211 -0.29 -12.00 7.76
N ARG A 212 -0.50 -11.31 8.87
CA ARG A 212 0.44 -10.31 9.37
C ARG A 212 1.79 -10.88 9.80
N SER A 213 1.82 -12.16 10.21
CA SER A 213 3.08 -12.81 10.60
C SER A 213 3.99 -13.03 9.39
N ALA A 214 3.45 -13.47 8.26
CA ALA A 214 4.19 -13.58 7.01
C ALA A 214 4.63 -12.22 6.49
N LEU A 215 3.77 -11.20 6.55
CA LEU A 215 4.14 -9.83 6.17
C LEU A 215 5.28 -9.29 7.02
N ASN A 216 5.26 -9.48 8.33
CA ASN A 216 6.32 -9.05 9.24
C ASN A 216 7.65 -9.77 8.98
N ALA A 217 7.59 -11.05 8.60
CA ALA A 217 8.78 -11.83 8.28
C ALA A 217 9.42 -11.41 6.95
N SER A 218 8.58 -11.10 5.94
CA SER A 218 9.03 -10.80 4.58
C SER A 218 9.35 -9.32 4.38
N TYR A 219 8.61 -8.41 5.02
CA TYR A 219 8.73 -6.96 4.84
C TYR A 219 9.16 -6.30 6.16
N LEU A 220 10.44 -6.36 6.45
CA LEU A 220 11.01 -5.90 7.74
C LEU A 220 10.70 -4.42 8.03
N THR A 221 10.78 -3.56 7.04
CA THR A 221 10.51 -2.11 7.16
C THR A 221 9.05 -1.73 6.91
N GLY A 222 8.21 -2.68 6.51
CA GLY A 222 6.81 -2.49 6.17
C GLY A 222 6.50 -2.84 4.72
N ALA A 223 5.21 -2.94 4.41
CA ALA A 223 4.69 -3.31 3.09
C ALA A 223 3.67 -2.29 2.60
N TYR A 224 3.63 -2.02 1.30
CA TYR A 224 2.53 -1.26 0.73
C TYR A 224 1.23 -2.06 0.79
N VAL A 225 0.14 -1.37 1.07
CA VAL A 225 -1.22 -1.88 0.96
C VAL A 225 -1.85 -1.14 -0.21
N GLU A 226 -1.83 -1.77 -1.34
CA GLU A 226 -2.30 -1.19 -2.60
C GLU A 226 -3.47 -1.99 -3.15
N GLY A 227 -4.22 -1.40 -4.05
CA GLY A 227 -5.30 -2.12 -4.70
C GLY A 227 -6.36 -1.24 -5.31
N TYR A 228 -7.45 -1.90 -5.67
CA TYR A 228 -8.62 -1.24 -6.24
C TYR A 228 -9.89 -1.75 -5.60
N VAL A 229 -10.71 -0.82 -5.11
CA VAL A 229 -12.11 -1.10 -4.78
C VAL A 229 -12.93 -0.90 -6.03
N ARG A 230 -13.70 -1.93 -6.40
CA ARG A 230 -14.59 -1.94 -7.55
C ARG A 230 -16.02 -1.65 -7.12
N VAL A 231 -16.68 -0.79 -7.84
CA VAL A 231 -18.10 -0.52 -7.75
C VAL A 231 -18.69 -0.86 -9.11
N GLN A 232 -18.98 -2.13 -9.31
CA GLN A 232 -19.39 -2.70 -10.59
C GLN A 232 -20.88 -2.52 -10.81
N GLY A 233 -21.29 -1.78 -11.83
CA GLY A 233 -22.70 -1.65 -12.21
C GLY A 233 -23.30 -3.01 -12.61
N LEU A 234 -24.48 -3.30 -12.07
CA LEU A 234 -25.25 -4.49 -12.37
C LEU A 234 -26.48 -4.15 -13.20
N ALA A 235 -26.80 -4.96 -14.19
CA ALA A 235 -28.08 -4.88 -14.86
C ALA A 235 -29.21 -5.33 -13.90
N THR A 236 -30.33 -4.63 -13.96
CA THR A 236 -31.53 -4.95 -13.18
C THR A 236 -32.72 -5.13 -14.12
N ASP A 237 -33.84 -5.63 -13.58
CA ASP A 237 -35.09 -5.72 -14.34
C ASP A 237 -35.57 -4.35 -14.82
N GLU A 238 -35.13 -3.26 -14.19
CA GLU A 238 -35.47 -1.88 -14.54
C GLU A 238 -34.60 -1.33 -15.67
N GLY A 239 -33.48 -1.99 -16.03
CA GLY A 239 -32.62 -1.55 -17.13
C GLY A 239 -31.18 -2.01 -17.13
N ALA A 240 -30.41 -1.44 -18.03
CA ALA A 240 -28.99 -1.75 -18.19
C ALA A 240 -28.18 -1.36 -16.93
N ALA A 241 -27.01 -1.96 -16.79
CA ALA A 241 -26.06 -1.64 -15.73
C ALA A 241 -25.70 -0.15 -15.73
N GLY A 242 -25.62 0.43 -14.54
CA GLY A 242 -25.05 1.76 -14.33
C GLY A 242 -23.54 1.80 -14.60
N THR A 243 -22.98 3.00 -14.61
CA THR A 243 -21.54 3.21 -14.80
C THR A 243 -20.74 2.50 -13.70
N SER A 244 -19.79 1.67 -14.09
CA SER A 244 -18.86 1.04 -13.15
C SER A 244 -17.74 2.01 -12.74
N HIS A 245 -17.29 1.89 -11.50
CA HIS A 245 -16.24 2.74 -10.94
C HIS A 245 -15.14 1.93 -10.28
N SER A 246 -13.95 2.53 -10.20
CA SER A 246 -12.78 2.01 -9.52
C SER A 246 -12.21 3.08 -8.58
N ILE A 247 -11.85 2.68 -7.37
CA ILE A 247 -11.20 3.54 -6.37
C ILE A 247 -9.82 2.98 -6.08
N PRO A 248 -8.74 3.65 -6.50
CA PRO A 248 -7.39 3.23 -6.13
C PRO A 248 -7.17 3.40 -4.62
N VAL A 249 -6.57 2.39 -4.02
CA VAL A 249 -6.26 2.30 -2.58
C VAL A 249 -4.77 2.31 -2.40
N LEU A 250 -4.28 3.15 -1.50
CA LEU A 250 -2.87 3.24 -1.15
C LEU A 250 -2.71 3.44 0.35
N GLY A 251 -1.99 2.55 0.99
CA GLY A 251 -1.60 2.61 2.39
C GLY A 251 -0.26 1.95 2.62
N TYR A 252 0.16 1.94 3.87
CA TYR A 252 1.43 1.32 4.27
C TYR A 252 1.28 0.58 5.59
N TYR A 253 1.60 -0.70 5.57
CA TYR A 253 1.65 -1.55 6.76
C TYR A 253 3.02 -1.43 7.42
N GLY A 254 3.15 -0.52 8.35
CA GLY A 254 4.39 -0.10 8.99
C GLY A 254 4.43 1.41 9.15
N SER A 255 5.59 1.98 9.44
CA SER A 255 5.78 3.42 9.57
C SER A 255 6.61 3.97 8.43
N TRP A 256 6.11 5.01 7.75
CA TRP A 256 6.87 5.77 6.76
C TRP A 256 8.13 6.43 7.33
N SER A 257 8.15 6.65 8.64
CA SER A 257 9.29 7.26 9.32
C SER A 257 10.31 6.25 9.86
N GLU A 258 9.98 4.95 9.89
CA GLU A 258 10.87 3.90 10.39
C GLU A 258 12.12 3.70 9.52
N PRO A 259 12.02 3.63 8.18
CA PRO A 259 13.20 3.64 7.33
C PRO A 259 13.92 4.99 7.43
N SER A 260 15.25 4.97 7.51
CA SER A 260 16.05 6.19 7.51
C SER A 260 15.66 7.10 6.33
N MET A 261 15.67 8.40 6.55
CA MET A 261 15.56 9.37 5.47
C MET A 261 16.86 9.50 4.66
N TYR A 262 17.95 9.02 5.22
CA TYR A 262 19.25 9.02 4.57
C TYR A 262 19.49 7.67 3.91
N ASP A 263 20.20 7.70 2.80
CA ASP A 263 20.72 6.50 2.20
C ASP A 263 21.66 5.80 3.20
N VAL A 264 21.51 4.48 3.34
CA VAL A 264 22.09 3.74 4.48
C VAL A 264 23.49 3.23 4.25
N GLY A 265 24.06 3.42 3.07
CA GLY A 265 25.42 3.00 2.78
C GLY A 265 26.46 4.05 3.19
N SER A 266 27.57 3.61 3.76
CA SER A 266 28.75 4.45 3.79
C SER A 266 29.59 4.21 2.54
N LEU A 267 30.17 5.27 1.98
CA LEU A 267 31.10 5.15 0.85
C LEU A 267 32.25 4.17 1.19
N ILE A 268 32.66 4.14 2.43
CA ILE A 268 33.74 3.30 2.93
C ILE A 268 33.35 1.83 2.88
N ASP A 269 32.19 1.47 3.37
CA ASP A 269 31.72 0.10 3.36
C ASP A 269 31.54 -0.41 1.91
N SER A 270 31.08 0.48 1.02
CA SER A 270 30.99 0.19 -0.41
C SER A 270 32.34 -0.06 -1.06
N ILE A 271 33.36 0.73 -0.71
CA ILE A 271 34.73 0.56 -1.24
C ILE A 271 35.37 -0.75 -0.77
N TYR A 272 35.14 -1.11 0.49
CA TYR A 272 35.71 -2.34 1.06
C TYR A 272 34.88 -3.60 0.83
N GLY A 273 33.71 -3.47 0.19
CA GLY A 273 32.81 -4.60 -0.02
C GLY A 273 32.30 -5.24 1.28
N THR A 274 32.29 -4.47 2.35
CA THR A 274 31.80 -4.89 3.67
C THR A 274 30.31 -4.61 3.85
N GLU A 275 29.68 -3.96 2.88
CA GLU A 275 28.26 -3.67 2.91
C GLU A 275 27.43 -4.91 2.69
N THR A 276 26.51 -5.10 3.61
CA THR A 276 25.43 -6.09 3.49
C THR A 276 24.19 -5.49 2.84
N ARG A 277 24.19 -4.21 2.50
CA ARG A 277 23.08 -3.48 1.86
C ARG A 277 23.62 -2.47 0.88
N ALA A 278 23.27 -2.63 -0.37
CA ALA A 278 23.60 -1.63 -1.38
C ALA A 278 22.88 -0.30 -1.08
N PRO A 279 23.60 0.84 -1.04
CA PRO A 279 22.98 2.15 -0.93
C PRO A 279 22.44 2.52 -2.30
N TYR A 280 21.13 2.69 -2.46
CA TYR A 280 20.63 3.10 -3.76
C TYR A 280 19.46 4.03 -3.77
N LEU A 281 19.75 5.21 -4.25
CA LEU A 281 18.95 5.80 -5.31
C LEU A 281 19.90 6.23 -6.43
N GLY A 282 20.03 5.38 -7.46
CA GLY A 282 20.61 5.84 -8.72
C GLY A 282 19.63 6.81 -9.35
N THR A 283 20.01 8.07 -9.51
CA THR A 283 19.28 9.02 -10.34
C THR A 283 20.00 9.17 -11.67
N THR A 284 19.26 9.16 -12.76
CA THR A 284 19.81 9.47 -14.07
C THR A 284 19.92 10.99 -14.16
N ASN A 285 21.10 11.51 -14.36
CA ASN A 285 21.30 12.95 -14.58
C ASN A 285 20.78 13.38 -15.96
N SER A 286 20.77 14.68 -16.22
CA SER A 286 20.31 15.26 -17.49
C SER A 286 21.08 14.81 -18.73
N TYR A 287 22.21 14.14 -18.56
CA TYR A 287 23.04 13.56 -19.65
C TYR A 287 22.81 12.06 -19.85
N GLY A 288 21.87 11.44 -19.12
CA GLY A 288 21.58 10.02 -19.23
C GLY A 288 22.52 9.09 -18.46
N TYR A 289 23.42 9.63 -17.63
CA TYR A 289 24.28 8.82 -16.78
C TYR A 289 23.59 8.56 -15.43
N THR A 290 23.62 7.30 -15.01
CA THR A 290 23.21 6.95 -13.65
C THR A 290 24.23 7.49 -12.67
N VAL A 291 23.79 8.43 -11.83
CA VAL A 291 24.60 8.95 -10.73
C VAL A 291 24.14 8.25 -9.47
N SER A 292 25.01 7.45 -8.88
CA SER A 292 24.73 6.92 -7.55
C SER A 292 24.81 8.04 -6.54
N ASN A 293 23.73 8.25 -5.79
CA ASN A 293 23.69 9.23 -4.71
C ASN A 293 24.37 8.67 -3.46
N PHE A 294 25.65 8.42 -3.54
CA PHE A 294 26.41 7.72 -2.52
C PHE A 294 26.64 8.49 -1.23
N LEU A 295 26.12 9.69 -0.96
CA LEU A 295 27.09 10.48 -0.25
C LEU A 295 26.52 11.25 0.92
N ASN A 296 26.77 10.72 2.08
CA ASN A 296 26.96 11.53 3.27
C ASN A 296 28.46 11.85 3.38
N ILE A 297 28.95 12.82 2.61
CA ILE A 297 30.36 13.22 2.60
C ILE A 297 30.49 14.62 3.18
N LEU A 298 31.44 14.76 4.07
CA LEU A 298 31.88 16.03 4.60
C LEU A 298 33.23 16.40 3.96
N TYR A 299 33.26 17.51 3.26
CA TYR A 299 34.49 18.06 2.71
C TYR A 299 35.02 19.18 3.58
N ALA A 300 36.33 19.19 3.79
CA ALA A 300 37.03 20.29 4.43
C ALA A 300 38.14 20.81 3.54
N GLY A 301 38.37 22.11 3.55
CA GLY A 301 39.39 22.81 2.75
C GLY A 301 38.79 23.81 1.79
N GLU A 302 39.65 24.51 1.03
CA GLU A 302 39.22 25.41 -0.02
C GLU A 302 38.67 24.63 -1.21
N THR A 303 37.79 25.24 -2.00
CA THR A 303 37.02 24.60 -3.08
C THR A 303 37.86 23.87 -4.14
N GLU A 304 39.13 24.23 -4.31
CA GLU A 304 40.04 23.59 -5.27
C GLU A 304 40.91 22.49 -4.64
N SER A 305 40.92 22.37 -3.31
CA SER A 305 41.75 21.41 -2.57
C SER A 305 41.04 20.75 -1.41
N SER A 306 39.72 20.68 -1.46
CA SER A 306 38.92 20.03 -0.41
C SER A 306 39.16 18.52 -0.38
N ALA A 307 39.24 17.96 0.82
CA ALA A 307 39.39 16.54 1.06
C ALA A 307 38.27 16.03 1.96
N MET A 308 37.92 14.76 1.82
CA MET A 308 36.95 14.11 2.69
C MET A 308 37.46 14.07 4.12
N VAL A 309 36.58 14.36 5.07
CA VAL A 309 36.87 14.31 6.50
C VAL A 309 36.28 13.02 7.08
N GLY A 310 37.04 12.40 7.97
CA GLY A 310 36.52 11.22 8.73
C GLY A 310 36.89 9.86 8.16
N ASN A 311 37.45 9.80 6.95
CA ASN A 311 38.01 8.57 6.40
C ASN A 311 39.56 8.69 6.30
N PRO A 312 40.28 7.84 7.03
CA PRO A 312 41.74 7.86 7.00
C PRO A 312 42.38 7.09 5.82
N VAL A 313 41.61 6.42 4.95
CA VAL A 313 42.13 5.51 3.93
C VAL A 313 41.97 6.12 2.54
N ASP A 314 43.06 6.18 1.78
CA ASP A 314 43.04 6.57 0.38
C ASP A 314 42.64 5.37 -0.50
N PHE A 315 42.13 5.65 -1.71
CA PHE A 315 41.66 4.66 -2.67
C PHE A 315 42.74 3.67 -3.15
N ASP A 316 44.03 4.01 -2.98
CA ASP A 316 45.16 3.20 -3.40
C ASP A 316 45.85 2.45 -2.25
N ASP A 317 45.24 2.33 -1.08
CA ASP A 317 45.77 1.68 0.13
C ASP A 317 47.10 2.23 0.66
N GLU A 318 47.61 3.30 0.09
CA GLU A 318 48.96 3.80 0.41
C GLU A 318 48.97 4.97 1.38
N TYR A 319 47.86 5.69 1.55
CA TYR A 319 47.87 6.93 2.37
C TYR A 319 46.67 7.06 3.28
N LEU A 320 46.94 7.31 4.53
CA LEU A 320 45.95 7.84 5.47
C LEU A 320 45.57 9.25 5.05
N SER A 321 44.29 9.57 5.05
CA SER A 321 43.84 10.93 4.85
C SER A 321 44.48 11.83 5.91
N VAL A 322 45.14 12.89 5.47
CA VAL A 322 45.77 13.87 6.35
C VAL A 322 44.76 14.74 7.11
N ARG A 323 43.46 14.58 6.81
CA ARG A 323 42.38 15.41 7.37
C ARG A 323 41.38 14.61 8.18
N ASN A 324 41.79 14.21 9.37
CA ASN A 324 40.91 13.55 10.35
C ASN A 324 40.12 14.55 11.22
N ALA A 325 40.37 15.84 11.05
CA ALA A 325 39.74 16.92 11.80
C ALA A 325 39.59 18.18 10.95
N PHE A 326 38.69 19.02 11.36
CA PHE A 326 38.48 20.35 10.80
C PHE A 326 38.41 21.38 11.91
N ASN A 327 38.62 22.63 11.56
CA ASN A 327 38.41 23.77 12.43
C ASN A 327 37.75 24.90 11.64
N ASN A 328 37.38 25.97 12.31
CA ASN A 328 36.72 27.12 11.69
C ASN A 328 37.74 28.23 11.23
N GLN A 329 39.00 27.91 11.17
CA GLN A 329 40.06 28.89 10.81
C GLN A 329 40.92 28.36 9.66
N GLY A 330 41.10 29.22 8.65
CA GLY A 330 41.96 28.92 7.51
C GLY A 330 41.48 27.71 6.70
N GLY A 331 42.33 27.16 5.86
CA GLY A 331 42.02 26.10 4.90
C GLY A 331 41.56 24.72 5.46
N ASN A 332 41.19 24.63 6.74
CA ASN A 332 40.67 23.42 7.37
C ASN A 332 39.21 23.54 7.80
N SER A 333 38.50 24.57 7.38
CA SER A 333 37.08 24.70 7.64
C SER A 333 36.24 23.71 6.78
N ILE A 334 35.07 23.36 7.27
CA ILE A 334 34.09 22.58 6.46
C ILE A 334 33.68 23.46 5.27
N SER A 335 33.96 23.00 4.07
CA SER A 335 33.59 23.70 2.84
C SER A 335 32.24 23.22 2.29
N THR A 336 31.94 21.94 2.42
CA THR A 336 30.75 21.35 1.82
C THR A 336 30.29 20.12 2.63
N LEU A 337 29.00 20.04 2.85
CA LEU A 337 28.31 18.85 3.34
C LEU A 337 27.40 18.35 2.23
N VAL A 338 27.63 17.14 1.78
CA VAL A 338 26.78 16.47 0.77
C VAL A 338 26.04 15.33 1.47
N PHE A 339 24.74 15.33 1.36
CA PHE A 339 23.89 14.25 1.85
C PHE A 339 22.74 14.02 0.88
N SER A 340 22.26 12.78 0.82
CA SER A 340 21.14 12.39 -0.02
C SER A 340 19.97 11.95 0.84
N LEU A 341 18.80 12.45 0.50
CA LEU A 341 17.55 12.05 1.11
C LEU A 341 16.81 11.13 0.16
N ILE A 342 16.42 9.97 0.64
CA ILE A 342 15.64 9.00 -0.14
C ILE A 342 14.13 9.36 -0.19
N ARG A 343 13.72 10.38 0.56
CA ARG A 343 12.36 10.91 0.62
C ARG A 343 12.38 12.43 0.75
N ASN A 344 11.30 13.06 0.33
CA ASN A 344 11.13 14.48 0.57
C ASN A 344 11.00 14.76 2.07
N ALA A 345 11.77 15.75 2.54
CA ALA A 345 11.64 16.27 3.90
C ALA A 345 10.66 17.45 3.91
N GLY A 346 9.69 17.45 4.80
CA GLY A 346 8.84 18.61 5.03
C GLY A 346 9.62 19.79 5.62
N ASN A 347 10.59 19.48 6.50
CA ASN A 347 11.54 20.43 7.06
C ASN A 347 12.88 19.73 7.25
N SER A 348 13.95 20.42 6.96
CA SER A 348 15.31 19.97 7.25
C SER A 348 16.04 20.98 8.12
N ARG A 349 16.80 20.48 9.09
CA ARG A 349 17.61 21.32 9.98
C ARG A 349 18.96 20.66 10.20
N LEU A 350 20.02 21.37 9.86
CA LEU A 350 21.38 21.00 10.23
C LEU A 350 21.73 21.62 11.58
N GLN A 351 22.23 20.81 12.50
CA GLN A 351 22.73 21.27 13.79
C GLN A 351 24.12 20.68 14.05
N ILE A 352 25.02 21.54 14.53
CA ILE A 352 26.27 21.10 15.12
C ILE A 352 26.03 20.97 16.62
N VAL A 353 26.30 19.79 17.16
CA VAL A 353 26.00 19.45 18.55
C VAL A 353 27.29 19.02 19.24
N ASP A 354 27.54 19.56 20.43
CA ASP A 354 28.59 19.04 21.29
C ASP A 354 28.30 17.58 21.69
N SER A 355 29.27 16.70 21.46
CA SER A 355 29.09 15.26 21.66
C SER A 355 28.87 14.87 23.13
N ASN A 356 29.38 15.66 24.06
CA ASN A 356 29.31 15.40 25.49
C ASN A 356 28.07 16.00 26.13
N THR A 357 27.80 17.26 25.83
CA THR A 357 26.69 18.02 26.45
C THR A 357 25.38 17.87 25.71
N LYS A 358 25.42 17.39 24.43
CA LYS A 358 24.28 17.34 23.52
C LYS A 358 23.64 18.73 23.25
N THR A 359 24.39 19.78 23.50
CA THR A 359 23.95 21.15 23.27
C THR A 359 24.23 21.55 21.83
N ALA A 360 23.27 22.14 21.16
CA ALA A 360 23.44 22.69 19.83
C ALA A 360 24.15 24.05 19.90
N TYR A 361 25.06 24.29 18.97
CA TYR A 361 25.74 25.57 18.77
C TYR A 361 24.97 26.48 17.81
#